data_f917162ad277d37bbecf6dc7edd676a4
#
_entry.id   f917162ad277d37bbecf6dc7edd676a4
#
_cell.length_a   1.000
_cell.length_b   1.000
_cell.length_c   1.000
_cell.angle_alpha   90.00
_cell.angle_beta   90.00
_cell.angle_gamma   90.00
#
_symmetry.space_group_name_H-M   'P 1'
#
loop_
_entity.id
_entity.type
_entity.pdbx_description
1 polymer ?
#
loop_
_entity_poly.entity_id
_entity_poly.type
_entity_poly.pdbx_seq_one_letter_code
_entity_poly.pdbx_strand_id
1 'polypeptide(L)'
;MKISEKIARIRTGGQSGVDRAAMDFAGEHDIPRCGWCPKNGWAEDYPDAPGLLKDYPELTETPSGGTEQRTKWNMRDCDAILTVIPESSERSPGTEIGLTEGEALGKPMYTAAGPEDAVNIVRWLETLPDGTELCIGGPRASECPEAYDVTKALLDALIEYSAGQDKKHYVYILLCSDGTFYTGYTTDPERRTRVHNSGKGAKYTRSRRPVELIYTEEYDNKTEAQRREYAIKQLTRAEKEQLIK
;
A
#
# COMPACT_ATOMS: atom_id res chain seq x y z
N MET A 1 -5.82 6.09 1.12
CA MET A 1 -4.71 6.64 0.28
C MET A 1 -4.43 5.68 -0.86
N LYS A 2 -4.42 6.13 -2.11
CA LYS A 2 -3.95 5.28 -3.23
C LYS A 2 -2.44 5.41 -3.36
N ILE A 3 -1.74 4.29 -3.37
CA ILE A 3 -0.27 4.26 -3.48
C ILE A 3 0.20 4.97 -4.77
N SER A 4 -0.50 4.78 -5.91
CA SER A 4 -0.17 5.42 -7.20
C SER A 4 -0.38 6.94 -7.23
N GLU A 5 -1.19 7.50 -6.33
CA GLU A 5 -1.33 8.96 -6.19
C GLU A 5 -0.24 9.51 -5.25
N LYS A 6 0.19 8.71 -4.29
CA LYS A 6 1.22 9.07 -3.30
C LYS A 6 2.63 8.96 -3.86
N ILE A 7 2.91 7.87 -4.59
CA ILE A 7 4.21 7.59 -5.19
C ILE A 7 4.12 7.86 -6.70
N ALA A 8 4.73 8.95 -7.16
CA ALA A 8 4.78 9.26 -8.58
C ALA A 8 5.74 8.35 -9.35
N ARG A 9 6.79 7.83 -8.66
CA ARG A 9 7.85 7.05 -9.29
C ARG A 9 8.60 6.23 -8.26
N ILE A 10 8.98 5.00 -8.62
CA ILE A 10 9.92 4.18 -7.86
C ILE A 10 11.31 4.30 -8.49
N ARG A 11 12.28 4.68 -7.66
CA ARG A 11 13.70 4.77 -7.99
C ARG A 11 14.46 3.61 -7.36
N THR A 12 15.35 2.97 -8.13
CA THR A 12 16.20 1.89 -7.60
C THR A 12 17.41 1.67 -8.51
N GLY A 13 18.40 0.92 -8.03
CA GLY A 13 19.59 0.58 -8.81
C GLY A 13 19.43 -0.65 -9.71
N GLY A 14 18.28 -1.33 -9.64
CA GLY A 14 17.97 -2.51 -10.44
C GLY A 14 18.77 -3.76 -10.10
N GLN A 15 19.56 -3.79 -9.01
CA GLN A 15 20.31 -4.98 -8.59
C GLN A 15 19.36 -6.13 -8.25
N SER A 16 19.84 -7.35 -8.15
CA SER A 16 19.05 -8.50 -7.66
C SER A 16 18.53 -8.23 -6.22
N GLY A 17 17.61 -9.04 -5.74
CA GLY A 17 17.03 -8.87 -4.40
C GLY A 17 16.07 -7.70 -4.31
N VAL A 18 16.26 -6.79 -3.32
CA VAL A 18 15.32 -5.69 -3.01
C VAL A 18 15.06 -4.80 -4.22
N ASP A 19 16.11 -4.36 -4.88
CA ASP A 19 16.02 -3.44 -6.04
C ASP A 19 15.16 -4.05 -7.14
N ARG A 20 15.35 -5.36 -7.44
CA ARG A 20 14.60 -6.07 -8.48
C ARG A 20 13.14 -6.24 -8.10
N ALA A 21 12.83 -6.62 -6.87
CA ALA A 21 11.46 -6.73 -6.39
C ALA A 21 10.71 -5.39 -6.50
N ALA A 22 11.38 -4.27 -6.22
CA ALA A 22 10.82 -2.94 -6.39
C ALA A 22 10.55 -2.58 -7.86
N MET A 23 11.43 -3.00 -8.80
CA MET A 23 11.23 -2.80 -10.25
C MET A 23 10.03 -3.60 -10.75
N ASP A 24 9.94 -4.86 -10.37
CA ASP A 24 8.86 -5.76 -10.83
C ASP A 24 7.52 -5.32 -10.25
N PHE A 25 7.47 -4.99 -8.96
CA PHE A 25 6.28 -4.42 -8.32
C PHE A 25 5.80 -3.14 -9.03
N ALA A 26 6.71 -2.22 -9.32
CA ALA A 26 6.36 -0.99 -10.02
C ALA A 26 5.76 -1.27 -11.41
N GLY A 27 6.31 -2.25 -12.14
CA GLY A 27 5.78 -2.68 -13.43
C GLY A 27 4.41 -3.32 -13.36
N GLU A 28 4.14 -4.15 -12.35
CA GLU A 28 2.84 -4.81 -12.13
C GLU A 28 1.72 -3.82 -11.75
N HIS A 29 2.08 -2.69 -11.14
CA HIS A 29 1.14 -1.67 -10.66
C HIS A 29 1.12 -0.38 -11.49
N ASP A 30 1.72 -0.40 -12.69
CA ASP A 30 1.80 0.75 -13.59
C ASP A 30 2.41 2.01 -12.92
N ILE A 31 3.32 1.82 -11.95
CA ILE A 31 4.07 2.91 -11.32
C ILE A 31 5.33 3.18 -12.16
N PRO A 32 5.58 4.42 -12.60
CA PRO A 32 6.78 4.77 -13.34
C PRO A 32 8.05 4.36 -12.59
N ARG A 33 9.03 3.78 -13.32
CA ARG A 33 10.31 3.31 -12.79
C ARG A 33 11.43 4.19 -13.28
N CYS A 34 12.45 4.38 -12.47
CA CYS A 34 13.70 5.04 -12.86
C CYS A 34 14.85 4.61 -11.94
N GLY A 35 16.03 5.08 -12.23
CA GLY A 35 17.17 4.94 -11.34
C GLY A 35 18.49 4.89 -12.07
N TRP A 36 19.55 4.96 -11.28
CA TRP A 36 20.90 4.84 -11.73
C TRP A 36 21.40 3.41 -11.54
N CYS A 37 21.89 2.78 -12.58
CA CYS A 37 22.59 1.50 -12.53
C CYS A 37 24.10 1.70 -12.81
N PRO A 38 24.97 0.72 -12.50
CA PRO A 38 26.37 0.77 -12.88
C PRO A 38 26.53 0.85 -14.40
N LYS A 39 27.68 1.34 -14.86
CA LYS A 39 28.03 1.36 -16.28
C LYS A 39 27.80 -0.01 -16.92
N ASN A 40 27.30 -0.02 -18.16
CA ASN A 40 26.88 -1.19 -18.93
C ASN A 40 25.71 -1.96 -18.30
N GLY A 41 24.94 -1.34 -17.39
CA GLY A 41 23.80 -1.96 -16.74
C GLY A 41 24.16 -3.18 -15.87
N TRP A 42 25.35 -3.21 -15.29
CA TRP A 42 25.81 -4.37 -14.55
C TRP A 42 24.96 -4.66 -13.29
N ALA A 43 24.57 -5.92 -13.16
CA ALA A 43 24.05 -6.51 -11.93
C ALA A 43 24.62 -7.94 -11.80
N GLU A 44 24.55 -8.53 -10.60
CA GLU A 44 25.15 -9.86 -10.38
C GLU A 44 24.52 -10.96 -11.24
N ASP A 45 23.26 -10.83 -11.60
CA ASP A 45 22.50 -11.71 -12.50
C ASP A 45 22.48 -11.20 -13.96
N TYR A 46 23.08 -10.02 -14.24
CA TYR A 46 23.26 -9.40 -15.55
C TYR A 46 24.72 -8.99 -15.74
N PRO A 47 25.67 -9.93 -15.81
CA PRO A 47 27.12 -9.62 -15.82
C PRO A 47 27.61 -9.01 -17.14
N ASP A 48 26.92 -9.30 -18.26
CA ASP A 48 27.36 -8.91 -19.61
C ASP A 48 26.55 -7.72 -20.14
N ALA A 49 27.22 -6.77 -20.80
CA ALA A 49 26.57 -5.62 -21.42
C ALA A 49 25.54 -6.03 -22.49
N PRO A 50 24.41 -5.36 -22.63
CA PRO A 50 24.00 -4.12 -21.95
C PRO A 50 23.36 -4.33 -20.56
N GLY A 51 23.48 -5.53 -19.99
CA GLY A 51 23.04 -5.83 -18.63
C GLY A 51 21.55 -5.56 -18.42
N LEU A 52 21.23 -4.95 -17.31
CA LEU A 52 19.87 -4.53 -16.93
C LEU A 52 19.17 -3.67 -17.99
N LEU A 53 19.92 -2.86 -18.74
CA LEU A 53 19.36 -1.93 -19.73
C LEU A 53 18.64 -2.62 -20.89
N LYS A 54 18.84 -3.92 -21.05
CA LYS A 54 18.09 -4.74 -22.02
C LYS A 54 16.61 -4.87 -21.63
N ASP A 55 16.36 -5.17 -20.36
CA ASP A 55 15.02 -5.50 -19.84
C ASP A 55 14.40 -4.32 -19.08
N TYR A 56 15.23 -3.38 -18.61
CA TYR A 56 14.85 -2.17 -17.87
C TYR A 56 15.45 -0.91 -18.53
N PRO A 57 15.00 -0.54 -19.75
CA PRO A 57 15.56 0.55 -20.52
C PRO A 57 15.28 1.94 -19.90
N GLU A 58 14.41 2.02 -18.88
CA GLU A 58 14.13 3.23 -18.09
C GLU A 58 15.23 3.56 -17.07
N LEU A 59 16.17 2.64 -16.81
CA LEU A 59 17.35 2.91 -15.98
C LEU A 59 18.39 3.69 -16.76
N THR A 60 19.19 4.49 -16.05
CA THR A 60 20.31 5.26 -16.62
C THR A 60 21.61 4.75 -16.03
N GLU A 61 22.61 4.51 -16.88
CA GLU A 61 23.92 4.07 -16.40
C GLU A 61 24.74 5.25 -15.83
N THR A 62 25.49 4.98 -14.77
CA THR A 62 26.52 5.89 -14.26
C THR A 62 27.82 5.75 -15.07
N PRO A 63 28.68 6.79 -15.10
CA PRO A 63 30.00 6.71 -15.71
C PRO A 63 30.89 5.59 -15.12
N SER A 64 30.71 5.28 -13.83
CA SER A 64 31.46 4.26 -13.11
C SER A 64 30.76 2.90 -13.18
N GLY A 65 31.55 1.83 -13.32
CA GLY A 65 31.07 0.44 -13.14
C GLY A 65 30.92 0.04 -11.68
N GLY A 66 31.36 0.87 -10.73
CA GLY A 66 31.22 0.60 -9.28
C GLY A 66 29.80 0.87 -8.77
N THR A 67 29.34 0.08 -7.81
CA THR A 67 28.00 0.18 -7.25
C THR A 67 27.80 1.39 -6.33
N GLU A 68 28.86 1.93 -5.73
CA GLU A 68 28.79 3.07 -4.82
C GLU A 68 28.24 4.33 -5.47
N GLN A 69 28.73 4.68 -6.67
CA GLN A 69 28.27 5.89 -7.39
C GLN A 69 26.78 5.83 -7.68
N ARG A 70 26.27 4.70 -8.19
CA ARG A 70 24.85 4.55 -8.50
C ARG A 70 23.99 4.62 -7.25
N THR A 71 24.48 4.07 -6.13
CA THR A 71 23.78 4.11 -4.84
C THR A 71 23.62 5.56 -4.38
N LYS A 72 24.72 6.31 -4.32
CA LYS A 72 24.70 7.73 -3.91
C LYS A 72 23.82 8.59 -4.83
N TRP A 73 23.85 8.35 -6.14
CA TRP A 73 23.02 9.12 -7.08
C TRP A 73 21.53 8.78 -6.95
N ASN A 74 21.17 7.53 -6.66
CA ASN A 74 19.79 7.19 -6.37
C ASN A 74 19.29 7.88 -5.09
N MET A 75 20.10 7.93 -4.02
CA MET A 75 19.76 8.65 -2.79
C MET A 75 19.65 10.15 -3.00
N ARG A 76 20.54 10.74 -3.80
CA ARG A 76 20.52 12.18 -4.14
C ARG A 76 19.23 12.59 -4.86
N ASP A 77 18.82 11.81 -5.83
CA ASP A 77 17.79 12.18 -6.81
C ASP A 77 16.36 11.78 -6.40
N CYS A 78 16.16 11.11 -5.27
CA CYS A 78 14.84 10.78 -4.75
C CYS A 78 14.35 11.80 -3.71
N ASP A 79 13.06 11.74 -3.37
CA ASP A 79 12.45 12.56 -2.31
C ASP A 79 12.48 11.86 -0.95
N ALA A 80 12.31 10.53 -0.94
CA ALA A 80 12.29 9.70 0.26
C ALA A 80 12.90 8.33 0.00
N ILE A 81 13.32 7.63 1.06
CA ILE A 81 14.03 6.37 0.98
C ILE A 81 13.34 5.31 1.84
N LEU A 82 12.96 4.20 1.21
CA LEU A 82 12.55 2.97 1.89
C LEU A 82 13.66 1.93 1.76
N THR A 83 14.31 1.59 2.87
CA THR A 83 15.30 0.53 2.90
C THR A 83 14.66 -0.74 3.45
N VAL A 84 14.75 -1.85 2.71
CA VAL A 84 14.25 -3.15 3.18
C VAL A 84 15.44 -4.00 3.61
N ILE A 85 15.46 -4.44 4.87
CA ILE A 85 16.50 -5.30 5.44
C ILE A 85 15.77 -6.44 6.14
N PRO A 86 15.62 -7.61 5.49
CA PRO A 86 15.01 -8.77 6.13
C PRO A 86 15.67 -9.14 7.45
N GLU A 87 14.92 -9.63 8.45
CA GLU A 87 15.43 -9.96 9.78
C GLU A 87 16.62 -10.96 9.75
N SER A 88 16.64 -11.84 8.75
CA SER A 88 17.71 -12.82 8.52
C SER A 88 18.99 -12.21 7.93
N SER A 89 18.94 -10.94 7.49
CA SER A 89 20.04 -10.27 6.79
C SER A 89 20.82 -9.35 7.72
N GLU A 90 22.13 -9.38 7.55
CA GLU A 90 22.98 -8.30 8.06
C GLU A 90 22.96 -7.12 7.07
N ARG A 91 23.31 -5.92 7.56
CA ARG A 91 23.49 -4.75 6.69
C ARG A 91 24.66 -4.97 5.76
N SER A 92 24.38 -5.02 4.47
CA SER A 92 25.44 -5.11 3.48
C SER A 92 26.17 -3.78 3.29
N PRO A 93 27.42 -3.78 2.80
CA PRO A 93 28.16 -2.54 2.54
C PRO A 93 27.40 -1.57 1.61
N GLY A 94 26.68 -2.10 0.60
CA GLY A 94 25.87 -1.29 -0.32
C GLY A 94 24.68 -0.64 0.37
N THR A 95 24.01 -1.38 1.25
CA THR A 95 22.89 -0.88 2.07
C THR A 95 23.37 0.21 3.04
N GLU A 96 24.53 0.01 3.70
CA GLU A 96 25.11 0.98 4.64
C GLU A 96 25.48 2.30 3.93
N ILE A 97 26.05 2.24 2.73
CA ILE A 97 26.32 3.42 1.91
C ILE A 97 25.01 4.20 1.63
N GLY A 98 23.93 3.48 1.28
CA GLY A 98 22.62 4.11 1.01
C GLY A 98 22.04 4.81 2.23
N LEU A 99 22.09 4.15 3.41
CA LEU A 99 21.61 4.72 4.67
C LEU A 99 22.41 5.97 5.04
N THR A 100 23.74 5.87 5.04
CA THR A 100 24.64 7.00 5.37
C THR A 100 24.44 8.18 4.43
N GLU A 101 24.33 7.95 3.13
CA GLU A 101 24.11 9.02 2.16
C GLU A 101 22.74 9.67 2.35
N GLY A 102 21.68 8.87 2.58
CA GLY A 102 20.35 9.38 2.84
C GLY A 102 20.27 10.27 4.07
N GLU A 103 20.92 9.85 5.18
CA GLU A 103 21.03 10.64 6.40
C GLU A 103 21.81 11.95 6.16
N ALA A 104 22.95 11.88 5.47
CA ALA A 104 23.75 13.06 5.14
C ALA A 104 22.99 14.08 4.29
N LEU A 105 22.09 13.62 3.43
CA LEU A 105 21.21 14.46 2.59
C LEU A 105 19.95 14.93 3.32
N GLY A 106 19.71 14.48 4.55
CA GLY A 106 18.51 14.83 5.33
C GLY A 106 17.19 14.32 4.71
N LYS A 107 17.23 13.22 3.98
CA LYS A 107 16.03 12.65 3.32
C LYS A 107 15.11 11.99 4.35
N PRO A 108 13.78 12.06 4.18
CA PRO A 108 12.85 11.19 4.91
C PRO A 108 13.19 9.72 4.64
N MET A 109 13.37 8.93 5.70
CA MET A 109 13.81 7.53 5.58
C MET A 109 12.93 6.61 6.43
N TYR A 110 12.67 5.40 5.92
CA TYR A 110 12.06 4.30 6.67
C TYR A 110 12.84 3.02 6.39
N THR A 111 13.12 2.24 7.46
CA THR A 111 13.71 0.90 7.33
C THR A 111 12.67 -0.14 7.73
N ALA A 112 12.44 -1.10 6.87
CA ALA A 112 11.49 -2.19 7.03
C ALA A 112 12.19 -3.55 7.06
N ALA A 113 11.63 -4.51 7.79
CA ALA A 113 12.12 -5.88 7.83
C ALA A 113 11.26 -6.84 6.99
N GLY A 114 9.95 -6.58 6.86
CA GLY A 114 9.05 -7.44 6.12
C GLY A 114 7.61 -6.94 6.05
N PRO A 115 6.67 -7.80 5.63
CA PRO A 115 5.26 -7.44 5.40
C PRO A 115 4.54 -6.84 6.60
N GLU A 116 4.97 -7.16 7.82
CA GLU A 116 4.44 -6.64 9.09
C GLU A 116 4.61 -5.12 9.22
N ASP A 117 5.58 -4.54 8.52
CA ASP A 117 5.83 -3.09 8.50
C ASP A 117 4.87 -2.31 7.59
N ALA A 118 4.06 -2.98 6.78
CA ALA A 118 3.22 -2.36 5.77
C ALA A 118 2.33 -1.23 6.35
N VAL A 119 1.72 -1.46 7.52
CA VAL A 119 0.87 -0.46 8.20
C VAL A 119 1.66 0.80 8.57
N ASN A 120 2.86 0.62 9.10
CA ASN A 120 3.72 1.73 9.53
C ASN A 120 4.29 2.50 8.33
N ILE A 121 4.64 1.79 7.25
CA ILE A 121 5.09 2.42 6.01
C ILE A 121 3.96 3.25 5.38
N VAL A 122 2.73 2.75 5.33
CA VAL A 122 1.59 3.56 4.82
C VAL A 122 1.43 4.84 5.63
N ARG A 123 1.48 4.77 6.97
CA ARG A 123 1.42 5.96 7.83
C ARG A 123 2.59 6.90 7.59
N TRP A 124 3.79 6.38 7.39
CA TRP A 124 4.96 7.19 7.05
C TRP A 124 4.79 7.85 5.68
N LEU A 125 4.35 7.12 4.66
CA LEU A 125 4.07 7.66 3.34
C LEU A 125 3.02 8.79 3.39
N GLU A 126 2.01 8.69 4.27
CA GLU A 126 1.00 9.75 4.47
C GLU A 126 1.60 11.07 4.95
N THR A 127 2.77 11.05 5.62
CA THR A 127 3.48 12.27 6.04
C THR A 127 4.25 12.94 4.92
N LEU A 128 4.49 12.25 3.80
CA LEU A 128 5.23 12.77 2.66
C LEU A 128 4.29 13.56 1.72
N PRO A 129 4.83 14.42 0.84
CA PRO A 129 4.04 15.04 -0.22
C PRO A 129 3.43 14.02 -1.19
N ASP A 130 2.29 14.35 -1.81
CA ASP A 130 1.79 13.56 -2.93
C ASP A 130 2.72 13.72 -4.14
N GLY A 131 2.85 12.65 -4.92
CA GLY A 131 3.77 12.65 -6.04
C GLY A 131 5.24 12.42 -5.64
N THR A 132 5.50 11.84 -4.47
CA THR A 132 6.85 11.51 -3.99
C THR A 132 7.57 10.55 -4.94
N GLU A 133 8.82 10.84 -5.29
CA GLU A 133 9.74 9.88 -5.89
C GLU A 133 10.42 9.07 -4.79
N LEU A 134 10.02 7.79 -4.65
CA LEU A 134 10.47 6.90 -3.59
C LEU A 134 11.64 6.03 -4.05
N CYS A 135 12.80 6.17 -3.41
CA CYS A 135 13.90 5.23 -3.59
C CYS A 135 13.67 3.99 -2.73
N ILE A 136 13.74 2.80 -3.34
CA ILE A 136 13.66 1.51 -2.65
C ILE A 136 14.99 0.77 -2.87
N GLY A 137 15.63 0.32 -1.80
CA GLY A 137 16.88 -0.40 -1.86
C GLY A 137 17.13 -1.25 -0.63
N GLY A 138 18.14 -2.14 -0.73
CA GLY A 138 18.53 -3.06 0.33
C GLY A 138 19.54 -4.09 -0.17
N PRO A 139 19.68 -5.26 0.50
CA PRO A 139 20.60 -6.30 0.10
C PRO A 139 20.21 -6.92 -1.24
N ARG A 140 21.21 -7.34 -1.98
CA ARG A 140 21.08 -8.16 -3.20
C ARG A 140 20.90 -9.64 -2.84
N ALA A 141 20.52 -10.47 -3.83
CA ALA A 141 20.21 -11.87 -3.61
C ALA A 141 21.41 -12.68 -3.09
N SER A 142 22.65 -12.36 -3.51
CA SER A 142 23.85 -13.01 -2.99
C SER A 142 24.16 -12.68 -1.52
N GLU A 143 23.64 -11.57 -0.99
CA GLU A 143 23.80 -11.15 0.41
C GLU A 143 22.62 -11.63 1.27
N CYS A 144 21.42 -11.71 0.69
CA CYS A 144 20.20 -12.19 1.33
C CYS A 144 19.29 -12.86 0.30
N PRO A 145 19.30 -14.20 0.19
CA PRO A 145 18.55 -14.93 -0.84
C PRO A 145 17.04 -14.64 -0.86
N GLU A 146 16.43 -14.40 0.31
CA GLU A 146 15.00 -14.08 0.43
C GLU A 146 14.67 -12.59 0.24
N ALA A 147 15.64 -11.72 0.00
CA ALA A 147 15.43 -10.28 -0.12
C ALA A 147 14.38 -9.91 -1.17
N TYR A 148 14.35 -10.62 -2.29
CA TYR A 148 13.35 -10.43 -3.34
C TYR A 148 11.94 -10.76 -2.83
N ASP A 149 11.75 -11.96 -2.29
CA ASP A 149 10.43 -12.46 -1.88
C ASP A 149 9.86 -11.65 -0.71
N VAL A 150 10.70 -11.32 0.29
CA VAL A 150 10.32 -10.48 1.43
C VAL A 150 9.89 -9.09 0.97
N THR A 151 10.67 -8.48 0.08
CA THR A 151 10.33 -7.14 -0.45
C THR A 151 9.06 -7.17 -1.28
N LYS A 152 8.89 -8.17 -2.13
CA LYS A 152 7.67 -8.33 -2.94
C LYS A 152 6.45 -8.47 -2.04
N ALA A 153 6.52 -9.35 -1.03
CA ALA A 153 5.44 -9.54 -0.07
C ALA A 153 5.14 -8.26 0.73
N LEU A 154 6.15 -7.49 1.12
CA LEU A 154 5.98 -6.20 1.78
C LEU A 154 5.22 -5.20 0.89
N LEU A 155 5.66 -5.05 -0.36
CA LEU A 155 5.07 -4.09 -1.30
C LEU A 155 3.64 -4.48 -1.68
N ASP A 156 3.34 -5.77 -1.83
CA ASP A 156 1.97 -6.27 -2.03
C ASP A 156 1.09 -5.98 -0.81
N ALA A 157 1.61 -6.19 0.41
CA ALA A 157 0.91 -5.85 1.64
C ALA A 157 0.61 -4.34 1.77
N LEU A 158 1.47 -3.46 1.25
CA LEU A 158 1.21 -2.01 1.17
C LEU A 158 -0.03 -1.72 0.30
N ILE A 159 -0.14 -2.36 -0.87
CA ILE A 159 -1.32 -2.20 -1.75
C ILE A 159 -2.58 -2.70 -1.06
N GLU A 160 -2.54 -3.90 -0.48
CA GLU A 160 -3.69 -4.48 0.20
C GLU A 160 -4.17 -3.61 1.37
N TYR A 161 -3.23 -3.14 2.20
CA TYR A 161 -3.55 -2.29 3.33
C TYR A 161 -4.10 -0.93 2.88
N SER A 162 -3.47 -0.28 1.91
CA SER A 162 -3.93 1.01 1.40
C SER A 162 -5.30 0.91 0.74
N ALA A 163 -5.57 -0.14 -0.05
CA ALA A 163 -6.89 -0.40 -0.63
C ALA A 163 -7.95 -0.70 0.44
N GLY A 164 -7.54 -1.27 1.58
CA GLY A 164 -8.41 -1.49 2.74
C GLY A 164 -8.80 -0.19 3.44
N GLN A 165 -7.92 0.82 3.45
CA GLN A 165 -8.16 2.15 4.03
C GLN A 165 -9.16 2.97 3.20
N ASP A 166 -9.20 2.78 1.88
CA ASP A 166 -10.13 3.51 0.99
C ASP A 166 -11.56 2.93 1.02
N LYS A 167 -11.79 1.84 1.76
CA LYS A 167 -13.14 1.30 1.91
C LYS A 167 -13.94 2.15 2.88
N LYS A 168 -14.92 2.86 2.34
CA LYS A 168 -15.92 3.52 3.16
C LYS A 168 -16.75 2.49 3.94
N HIS A 169 -17.08 2.84 5.14
CA HIS A 169 -17.86 2.04 6.07
C HIS A 169 -19.20 2.73 6.30
N TYR A 170 -20.29 1.99 6.23
CA TYR A 170 -21.63 2.56 6.31
C TYR A 170 -22.41 1.95 7.45
N VAL A 171 -23.11 2.79 8.20
CA VAL A 171 -24.25 2.39 8.99
C VAL A 171 -25.51 2.65 8.16
N TYR A 172 -26.42 1.71 8.14
CA TYR A 172 -27.63 1.82 7.34
C TYR A 172 -28.88 1.42 8.13
N ILE A 173 -30.02 1.98 7.73
CA ILE A 173 -31.35 1.56 8.21
C ILE A 173 -32.18 1.10 7.02
N LEU A 174 -32.78 -0.07 7.19
CA LEU A 174 -33.79 -0.61 6.26
C LEU A 174 -35.17 -0.45 6.88
N LEU A 175 -36.14 -0.01 6.05
CA LEU A 175 -37.55 -0.12 6.33
C LEU A 175 -38.03 -1.50 5.85
N CYS A 176 -38.61 -2.27 6.74
CA CYS A 176 -39.19 -3.56 6.43
C CYS A 176 -40.64 -3.43 5.97
N SER A 177 -41.16 -4.44 5.25
CA SER A 177 -42.55 -4.50 4.75
C SER A 177 -43.62 -4.38 5.84
N ASP A 178 -43.29 -4.79 7.08
CA ASP A 178 -44.16 -4.65 8.25
C ASP A 178 -44.02 -3.27 8.95
N GLY A 179 -43.28 -2.34 8.35
CA GLY A 179 -43.03 -1.01 8.89
C GLY A 179 -41.97 -0.95 9.97
N THR A 180 -41.31 -2.05 10.32
CA THR A 180 -40.21 -2.05 11.30
C THR A 180 -38.89 -1.61 10.70
N PHE A 181 -37.95 -1.16 11.55
CA PHE A 181 -36.62 -0.76 11.13
C PHE A 181 -35.57 -1.84 11.46
N TYR A 182 -34.63 -2.04 10.53
CA TYR A 182 -33.44 -2.84 10.76
C TYR A 182 -32.20 -1.96 10.59
N THR A 183 -31.31 -1.95 11.57
CA THR A 183 -30.03 -1.21 11.51
C THR A 183 -28.88 -2.20 11.35
N GLY A 184 -27.94 -1.89 10.47
CA GLY A 184 -26.77 -2.70 10.20
C GLY A 184 -25.56 -1.91 9.74
N TYR A 185 -24.43 -2.60 9.67
CA TYR A 185 -23.16 -2.13 9.17
C TYR A 185 -22.81 -2.84 7.85
N THR A 186 -22.18 -2.13 6.91
CA THR A 186 -21.67 -2.70 5.66
C THR A 186 -20.62 -1.76 5.03
N THR A 187 -19.90 -2.25 4.02
CA THR A 187 -19.06 -1.44 3.11
C THR A 187 -19.76 -1.15 1.77
N ASP A 188 -20.98 -1.69 1.55
CA ASP A 188 -21.77 -1.48 0.33
C ASP A 188 -23.25 -1.60 0.69
N PRO A 189 -23.95 -0.47 0.98
CA PRO A 189 -25.34 -0.46 1.40
C PRO A 189 -26.30 -1.02 0.35
N GLU A 190 -26.10 -0.71 -0.91
CA GLU A 190 -26.98 -1.17 -1.99
C GLU A 190 -26.89 -2.67 -2.21
N ARG A 191 -25.67 -3.20 -2.32
CA ARG A 191 -25.45 -4.66 -2.42
C ARG A 191 -26.03 -5.35 -1.19
N ARG A 192 -25.84 -4.79 0.01
CA ARG A 192 -26.35 -5.36 1.26
C ARG A 192 -27.88 -5.41 1.27
N THR A 193 -28.55 -4.37 0.78
CA THR A 193 -30.01 -4.33 0.62
C THR A 193 -30.50 -5.41 -0.35
N ARG A 194 -29.82 -5.60 -1.48
CA ARG A 194 -30.13 -6.72 -2.41
C ARG A 194 -29.99 -8.09 -1.74
N VAL A 195 -28.97 -8.27 -0.89
CA VAL A 195 -28.77 -9.53 -0.12
C VAL A 195 -29.90 -9.74 0.88
N HIS A 196 -30.39 -8.70 1.54
CA HIS A 196 -31.57 -8.81 2.41
C HIS A 196 -32.82 -9.21 1.62
N ASN A 197 -33.08 -8.60 0.48
CA ASN A 197 -34.23 -8.87 -0.38
C ASN A 197 -34.17 -10.26 -1.03
N SER A 198 -32.97 -10.81 -1.28
CA SER A 198 -32.81 -12.20 -1.76
C SER A 198 -33.05 -13.27 -0.68
N GLY A 199 -33.31 -12.87 0.57
CA GLY A 199 -33.51 -13.79 1.69
C GLY A 199 -32.23 -14.35 2.32
N LYS A 200 -31.06 -13.95 1.82
CA LYS A 200 -29.73 -14.35 2.35
C LYS A 200 -29.18 -13.38 3.41
N GLY A 201 -29.96 -12.35 3.77
CA GLY A 201 -29.60 -11.36 4.77
C GLY A 201 -29.81 -11.84 6.22
N ALA A 202 -29.95 -10.89 7.15
CA ALA A 202 -30.13 -11.17 8.56
C ALA A 202 -31.45 -11.95 8.82
N LYS A 203 -31.42 -12.79 9.87
CA LYS A 203 -32.62 -13.57 10.28
C LYS A 203 -33.84 -12.67 10.48
N TYR A 204 -33.65 -11.47 11.04
CA TYR A 204 -34.71 -10.51 11.30
C TYR A 204 -35.46 -10.06 10.04
N THR A 205 -34.75 -9.83 8.94
CA THR A 205 -35.32 -9.30 7.71
C THR A 205 -35.91 -10.38 6.79
N ARG A 206 -35.60 -11.66 6.99
CA ARG A 206 -36.02 -12.76 6.09
C ARG A 206 -37.54 -12.85 5.91
N SER A 207 -38.29 -12.69 7.01
CA SER A 207 -39.77 -12.75 7.00
C SER A 207 -40.43 -11.38 6.81
N ARG A 208 -39.63 -10.29 6.64
CA ARG A 208 -40.09 -8.91 6.56
C ARG A 208 -39.71 -8.24 5.25
N ARG A 209 -39.58 -9.04 4.21
CA ARG A 209 -39.27 -8.55 2.84
C ARG A 209 -40.53 -8.11 2.12
N PRO A 210 -40.47 -7.18 1.17
CA PRO A 210 -39.27 -6.45 0.74
C PRO A 210 -38.79 -5.46 1.81
N VAL A 211 -37.47 -5.17 1.78
CA VAL A 211 -36.86 -4.11 2.58
C VAL A 211 -36.34 -3.00 1.68
N GLU A 212 -36.44 -1.77 2.17
CA GLU A 212 -36.00 -0.56 1.48
C GLU A 212 -34.89 0.12 2.28
N LEU A 213 -33.84 0.58 1.59
CA LEU A 213 -32.77 1.38 2.19
C LEU A 213 -33.26 2.82 2.36
N ILE A 214 -33.42 3.28 3.61
CA ILE A 214 -33.99 4.59 3.92
C ILE A 214 -33.00 5.54 4.59
N TYR A 215 -31.83 5.05 5.00
CA TYR A 215 -30.82 5.85 5.67
C TYR A 215 -29.45 5.23 5.55
N THR A 216 -28.41 6.09 5.38
CA THR A 216 -27.00 5.74 5.44
C THR A 216 -26.17 6.84 6.08
N GLU A 217 -25.21 6.48 6.92
CA GLU A 217 -24.11 7.33 7.38
C GLU A 217 -22.80 6.73 6.95
N GLU A 218 -21.88 7.55 6.42
CA GLU A 218 -20.56 7.14 5.94
C GLU A 218 -19.49 7.41 6.99
N TYR A 219 -18.51 6.51 7.09
CA TYR A 219 -17.37 6.57 8.00
C TYR A 219 -16.10 6.13 7.29
N ASP A 220 -14.97 6.73 7.66
CA ASP A 220 -13.66 6.36 7.12
C ASP A 220 -13.07 5.10 7.78
N ASN A 221 -13.58 4.70 8.95
CA ASN A 221 -13.10 3.50 9.61
C ASN A 221 -14.23 2.63 10.20
N LYS A 222 -13.94 1.33 10.24
CA LYS A 222 -14.88 0.30 10.70
C LYS A 222 -15.31 0.49 12.16
N THR A 223 -14.39 0.91 13.02
CA THR A 223 -14.64 1.01 14.48
C THR A 223 -15.67 2.10 14.78
N GLU A 224 -15.56 3.25 14.12
CA GLU A 224 -16.54 4.36 14.28
C GLU A 224 -17.90 3.95 13.72
N ALA A 225 -17.93 3.36 12.52
CA ALA A 225 -19.18 2.84 11.96
C ALA A 225 -19.87 1.81 12.88
N GLN A 226 -19.12 0.88 13.45
CA GLN A 226 -19.69 -0.11 14.38
C GLN A 226 -20.15 0.50 15.71
N ARG A 227 -19.43 1.48 16.25
CA ARG A 227 -19.88 2.25 17.43
C ARG A 227 -21.20 2.97 17.14
N ARG A 228 -21.30 3.58 15.96
CA ARG A 228 -22.52 4.29 15.55
C ARG A 228 -23.68 3.32 15.29
N GLU A 229 -23.41 2.18 14.65
CA GLU A 229 -24.43 1.12 14.49
C GLU A 229 -25.01 0.69 15.84
N TYR A 230 -24.14 0.46 16.83
CA TYR A 230 -24.57 0.10 18.18
C TYR A 230 -25.42 1.23 18.81
N ALA A 231 -24.99 2.48 18.72
CA ALA A 231 -25.73 3.63 19.23
C ALA A 231 -27.12 3.76 18.58
N ILE A 232 -27.21 3.64 17.25
CA ILE A 232 -28.51 3.69 16.54
C ILE A 232 -29.41 2.53 16.92
N LYS A 233 -28.85 1.35 17.20
CA LYS A 233 -29.66 0.20 17.67
C LYS A 233 -30.35 0.45 19.01
N GLN A 234 -29.76 1.28 19.89
CA GLN A 234 -30.34 1.65 21.18
C GLN A 234 -31.44 2.71 21.09
N LEU A 235 -31.53 3.43 19.97
CA LEU A 235 -32.55 4.45 19.75
C LEU A 235 -33.97 3.86 19.70
N THR A 236 -34.91 4.58 20.27
CA THR A 236 -36.34 4.32 20.11
C THR A 236 -36.77 4.50 18.65
N ARG A 237 -37.94 4.02 18.30
CA ARG A 237 -38.50 4.22 16.96
C ARG A 237 -38.63 5.70 16.60
N ALA A 238 -39.14 6.53 17.50
CA ALA A 238 -39.30 7.95 17.27
C ALA A 238 -37.98 8.69 17.01
N GLU A 239 -36.92 8.33 17.74
CA GLU A 239 -35.58 8.86 17.54
C GLU A 239 -34.99 8.44 16.20
N LYS A 240 -35.22 7.19 15.75
CA LYS A 240 -34.82 6.73 14.42
C LYS A 240 -35.57 7.47 13.30
N GLU A 241 -36.85 7.76 13.50
CA GLU A 241 -37.65 8.56 12.54
C GLU A 241 -37.17 10.02 12.44
N GLN A 242 -36.60 10.58 13.53
CA GLN A 242 -35.96 11.90 13.48
C GLN A 242 -34.61 11.86 12.77
N LEU A 243 -33.87 10.78 12.89
CA LEU A 243 -32.57 10.59 12.23
C LEU A 243 -32.70 10.45 10.70
N ILE A 244 -33.80 9.89 10.24
CA ILE A 244 -34.08 9.60 8.81
C ILE A 244 -34.61 10.84 8.06
N LYS A 245 -35.08 11.87 8.77
CA LYS A 245 -35.60 13.13 8.17
C LYS A 245 -34.48 14.02 7.71
#